data_6d3f9d27a827bda90c40f3e780523096
#
_entry.id   6d3f9d27a827bda90c40f3e780523096
#
_cell.length_a   1.000
_cell.length_b   1.000
_cell.length_c   1.000
_cell.angle_alpha   90.00
_cell.angle_beta   90.00
_cell.angle_gamma   90.00
#
_symmetry.space_group_name_H-M   'P 1'
#
loop_
_entity.id
_entity.type
_entity.pdbx_description
1 polymer ?
#
loop_
_entity_poly.entity_id
_entity_poly.type
_entity_poly.pdbx_seq_one_letter_code
_entity_poly.pdbx_strand_id
1 'polypeptide(L)'
;VNRREFLKTAAAGSALLALQTGCRGGFSPKRKLLVVAFDGLDPVLVRRFAARGLMPNTKKLMEMGSLRNLATSNPPQSPVAWSGFITGEGPDVHGIFDFVHRNPDNLQPYLSTSRVNPPEKTLDLGNLRLPLAGGGVELLRKGEPFWRNLLQKGIPVTMVKLPVDFPAPQDRNGRFLSGMGTPDIRGSQGSFTFYTDDPRSLSDDTSGGVVIPVRDNGDSCYRCRIAG
;
A
#
# COMPACT_ATOMS: atom_id res chain seq x y z
N VAL A 1 -49.28 -4.02 8.90
CA VAL A 1 -48.85 -4.45 7.55
C VAL A 1 -49.18 -5.91 7.42
N ASN A 2 -50.03 -6.26 6.44
CA ASN A 2 -50.49 -7.63 6.27
C ASN A 2 -49.36 -8.49 5.67
N ARG A 3 -49.15 -9.68 6.22
CA ARG A 3 -48.07 -10.61 5.84
C ARG A 3 -48.01 -10.86 4.31
N ARG A 4 -49.15 -10.83 3.62
CA ARG A 4 -49.23 -10.97 2.16
C ARG A 4 -48.67 -9.74 1.43
N GLU A 5 -48.90 -8.55 1.93
CA GLU A 5 -48.37 -7.31 1.34
C GLU A 5 -46.86 -7.21 1.52
N PHE A 6 -46.38 -7.61 2.70
CA PHE A 6 -44.92 -7.68 2.95
C PHE A 6 -44.21 -8.66 2.00
N LEU A 7 -44.79 -9.84 1.76
CA LEU A 7 -44.22 -10.83 0.84
C LEU A 7 -44.27 -10.35 -0.63
N LYS A 8 -45.30 -9.61 -1.04
CA LYS A 8 -45.36 -9.02 -2.40
C LYS A 8 -44.32 -7.93 -2.58
N THR A 9 -44.08 -7.10 -1.57
CA THR A 9 -43.08 -6.02 -1.61
C THR A 9 -41.64 -6.62 -1.57
N ALA A 10 -41.42 -7.68 -0.79
CA ALA A 10 -40.15 -8.39 -0.75
C ALA A 10 -39.87 -9.11 -2.06
N ALA A 11 -40.87 -9.74 -2.71
CA ALA A 11 -40.74 -10.38 -4.02
C ALA A 11 -40.45 -9.38 -5.14
N ALA A 12 -41.13 -8.21 -5.12
CA ALA A 12 -40.85 -7.13 -6.06
C ALA A 12 -39.46 -6.53 -5.90
N GLY A 13 -39.00 -6.35 -4.65
CA GLY A 13 -37.64 -5.92 -4.35
C GLY A 13 -36.57 -6.91 -4.83
N SER A 14 -36.81 -8.19 -4.66
CA SER A 14 -35.91 -9.26 -5.15
C SER A 14 -35.86 -9.34 -6.67
N ALA A 15 -36.97 -9.11 -7.37
CA ALA A 15 -37.03 -9.07 -8.82
C ALA A 15 -36.30 -7.82 -9.40
N LEU A 16 -36.39 -6.67 -8.72
CA LEU A 16 -35.61 -5.48 -9.11
C LEU A 16 -34.09 -5.68 -8.90
N LEU A 17 -33.67 -6.35 -7.83
CA LEU A 17 -32.26 -6.70 -7.66
C LEU A 17 -31.76 -7.70 -8.70
N ALA A 18 -32.59 -8.66 -9.12
CA ALA A 18 -32.24 -9.64 -10.16
C ALA A 18 -32.16 -8.96 -11.55
N LEU A 19 -32.94 -7.93 -11.83
CA LEU A 19 -32.85 -7.16 -13.07
C LEU A 19 -31.61 -6.29 -13.18
N GLN A 20 -30.98 -5.93 -12.05
CA GLN A 20 -29.69 -5.22 -12.07
C GLN A 20 -28.48 -6.13 -12.35
N THR A 21 -28.67 -7.44 -12.36
CA THR A 21 -27.66 -8.39 -12.89
C THR A 21 -27.74 -8.53 -14.41
N GLY A 22 -28.53 -7.67 -15.08
CA GLY A 22 -28.67 -7.59 -16.52
C GLY A 22 -27.33 -7.39 -17.19
N CYS A 23 -26.98 -8.36 -18.00
CA CYS A 23 -26.01 -8.38 -19.08
C CYS A 23 -24.96 -7.26 -19.01
N ARG A 24 -23.98 -7.39 -18.13
CA ARG A 24 -22.70 -6.79 -18.36
C ARG A 24 -22.16 -7.47 -19.63
N GLY A 25 -22.31 -6.80 -20.76
CA GLY A 25 -21.56 -7.09 -21.96
C GLY A 25 -20.10 -6.98 -21.59
N GLY A 26 -19.58 -8.02 -20.91
CA GLY A 26 -18.24 -8.03 -20.38
C GLY A 26 -17.30 -8.03 -21.59
N PHE A 27 -16.48 -6.99 -21.69
CA PHE A 27 -15.31 -7.03 -22.54
C PHE A 27 -14.54 -8.31 -22.15
N SER A 28 -14.56 -9.32 -23.05
CA SER A 28 -13.74 -10.52 -22.89
C SER A 28 -12.45 -10.30 -23.67
N PRO A 29 -11.36 -9.94 -23.02
CA PRO A 29 -10.10 -9.72 -23.73
C PRO A 29 -9.63 -11.03 -24.35
N LYS A 30 -9.33 -11.00 -25.66
CA LYS A 30 -8.76 -12.15 -26.37
C LYS A 30 -7.40 -12.57 -25.80
N ARG A 31 -6.72 -11.70 -25.10
CA ARG A 31 -5.42 -11.94 -24.46
C ARG A 31 -5.47 -11.50 -23.01
N LYS A 32 -4.76 -12.25 -22.17
CA LYS A 32 -4.56 -11.93 -20.75
C LYS A 32 -3.11 -11.53 -20.54
N LEU A 33 -2.87 -10.53 -19.71
CA LEU A 33 -1.55 -10.15 -19.25
C LEU A 33 -1.44 -10.49 -17.76
N LEU A 34 -0.40 -11.22 -17.39
CA LEU A 34 0.00 -11.46 -16.01
C LEU A 34 1.34 -10.77 -15.77
N VAL A 35 1.38 -9.86 -14.83
CA VAL A 35 2.62 -9.22 -14.36
C VAL A 35 2.93 -9.76 -12.98
N VAL A 36 4.10 -10.39 -12.82
CA VAL A 36 4.63 -10.82 -11.53
C VAL A 36 5.87 -10.01 -11.27
N ALA A 37 5.81 -9.16 -10.27
CA ALA A 37 6.87 -8.20 -9.97
C ALA A 37 7.55 -8.57 -8.65
N PHE A 38 8.86 -8.39 -8.60
CA PHE A 38 9.70 -8.64 -7.44
C PHE A 38 10.50 -7.38 -7.14
N ASP A 39 10.48 -6.97 -5.90
CA ASP A 39 11.32 -5.87 -5.44
C ASP A 39 12.79 -6.32 -5.34
N GLY A 40 13.72 -5.45 -5.71
CA GLY A 40 15.15 -5.72 -5.61
C GLY A 40 15.68 -6.85 -6.50
N LEU A 41 14.97 -7.25 -7.56
CA LEU A 41 15.39 -8.33 -8.44
C LEU A 41 16.54 -7.89 -9.37
N ASP A 42 17.76 -8.22 -8.98
CA ASP A 42 18.97 -7.90 -9.75
C ASP A 42 19.12 -8.84 -10.96
N PRO A 43 19.20 -8.30 -12.20
CA PRO A 43 19.29 -9.12 -13.41
C PRO A 43 20.62 -9.87 -13.56
N VAL A 44 21.69 -9.40 -12.92
CA VAL A 44 23.00 -10.09 -12.92
C VAL A 44 22.93 -11.33 -12.03
N LEU A 45 22.36 -11.18 -10.84
CA LEU A 45 22.14 -12.31 -9.92
C LEU A 45 21.18 -13.34 -10.51
N VAL A 46 20.11 -12.90 -11.16
CA VAL A 46 19.15 -13.80 -11.85
C VAL A 46 19.86 -14.66 -12.90
N ARG A 47 20.68 -14.05 -13.78
CA ARG A 47 21.45 -14.80 -14.77
C ARG A 47 22.40 -15.77 -14.13
N ARG A 48 23.13 -15.33 -13.11
CA ARG A 48 24.10 -16.15 -12.39
C ARG A 48 23.45 -17.38 -11.73
N PHE A 49 22.32 -17.18 -11.05
CA PHE A 49 21.61 -18.26 -10.37
C PHE A 49 20.90 -19.19 -11.35
N ALA A 50 20.34 -18.66 -12.43
CA ALA A 50 19.76 -19.48 -13.49
C ALA A 50 20.81 -20.37 -14.18
N ALA A 51 21.99 -19.82 -14.47
CA ALA A 51 23.09 -20.58 -15.04
C ALA A 51 23.61 -21.71 -14.12
N ARG A 52 23.57 -21.48 -12.80
CA ARG A 52 23.94 -22.48 -11.79
C ARG A 52 22.83 -23.50 -11.48
N GLY A 53 21.70 -23.45 -12.15
CA GLY A 53 20.55 -24.33 -11.90
C GLY A 53 19.75 -24.03 -10.64
N LEU A 54 20.04 -22.93 -9.92
CA LEU A 54 19.35 -22.57 -8.69
C LEU A 54 17.98 -21.91 -8.92
N MET A 55 17.70 -21.51 -10.15
CA MET A 55 16.41 -20.91 -10.55
C MET A 55 15.85 -21.61 -11.81
N PRO A 56 15.46 -22.91 -11.72
CA PRO A 56 15.10 -23.70 -12.90
C PRO A 56 13.85 -23.15 -13.62
N ASN A 57 12.86 -22.68 -12.89
CA ASN A 57 11.65 -22.12 -13.50
C ASN A 57 11.92 -20.78 -14.20
N THR A 58 12.76 -19.93 -13.60
CA THR A 58 13.17 -18.65 -14.22
C THR A 58 13.99 -18.92 -15.48
N LYS A 59 14.91 -19.90 -15.44
CA LYS A 59 15.66 -20.33 -16.61
C LYS A 59 14.73 -20.76 -17.76
N LYS A 60 13.74 -21.59 -17.45
CA LYS A 60 12.72 -22.01 -18.43
C LYS A 60 11.96 -20.81 -19.02
N LEU A 61 11.57 -19.82 -18.20
CA LEU A 61 10.93 -18.60 -18.70
C LEU A 61 11.85 -17.80 -19.61
N MET A 62 13.16 -17.71 -19.29
CA MET A 62 14.14 -17.05 -20.13
C MET A 62 14.32 -17.75 -21.49
N GLU A 63 14.22 -19.08 -21.54
CA GLU A 63 14.29 -19.88 -22.76
C GLU A 63 13.02 -19.74 -23.63
N MET A 64 11.86 -19.53 -22.99
CA MET A 64 10.57 -19.34 -23.69
C MET A 64 10.36 -17.89 -24.16
N GLY A 65 11.07 -16.95 -23.58
CA GLY A 65 10.92 -15.53 -23.83
C GLY A 65 12.24 -14.78 -23.92
N SER A 66 12.33 -13.63 -23.28
CA SER A 66 13.58 -12.86 -23.22
C SER A 66 13.79 -12.23 -21.85
N LEU A 67 15.04 -12.21 -21.37
CA LEU A 67 15.44 -11.44 -20.22
C LEU A 67 16.12 -10.15 -20.69
N ARG A 68 15.57 -9.02 -20.28
CA ARG A 68 16.12 -7.66 -20.53
C ARG A 68 16.45 -6.97 -19.23
N ASN A 69 17.48 -6.14 -19.24
CA ASN A 69 17.74 -5.26 -18.13
C ASN A 69 16.73 -4.12 -18.15
N LEU A 70 16.18 -3.82 -16.99
CA LEU A 70 15.34 -2.66 -16.76
C LEU A 70 16.13 -1.66 -15.93
N ALA A 71 16.23 -0.43 -16.38
CA ALA A 71 16.80 0.65 -15.56
C ALA A 71 15.85 0.94 -14.39
N THR A 72 16.42 1.26 -13.25
CA THR A 72 15.65 1.71 -12.09
C THR A 72 15.50 3.24 -12.07
N SER A 73 14.70 3.73 -11.14
CA SER A 73 14.55 5.17 -10.88
C SER A 73 15.83 5.79 -10.30
N ASN A 74 15.90 7.10 -10.32
CA ASN A 74 16.91 7.86 -9.59
C ASN A 74 16.17 8.86 -8.67
N PRO A 75 16.28 8.71 -7.34
CA PRO A 75 17.06 7.70 -6.60
C PRO A 75 16.49 6.26 -6.72
N PRO A 76 17.34 5.23 -6.55
CA PRO A 76 16.97 3.82 -6.71
C PRO A 76 16.32 3.26 -5.43
N GLN A 77 15.23 3.89 -5.00
CA GLN A 77 14.47 3.50 -3.81
C GLN A 77 13.16 2.83 -4.22
N SER A 78 12.72 1.82 -3.46
CA SER A 78 11.50 1.07 -3.77
C SER A 78 10.27 1.96 -3.99
N PRO A 79 9.92 2.92 -3.11
CA PRO A 79 8.74 3.75 -3.32
C PRO A 79 8.84 4.62 -4.59
N VAL A 80 10.04 5.03 -4.99
CA VAL A 80 10.28 5.81 -6.20
C VAL A 80 10.09 4.94 -7.44
N ALA A 81 10.75 3.77 -7.46
CA ALA A 81 10.66 2.85 -8.58
C ALA A 81 9.24 2.33 -8.80
N TRP A 82 8.52 1.97 -7.72
CA TRP A 82 7.13 1.55 -7.81
C TRP A 82 6.19 2.67 -8.23
N SER A 83 6.42 3.89 -7.77
CA SER A 83 5.66 5.06 -8.23
C SER A 83 5.86 5.30 -9.73
N GLY A 84 7.10 5.22 -10.21
CA GLY A 84 7.42 5.29 -11.64
C GLY A 84 6.78 4.15 -12.44
N PHE A 85 6.78 2.91 -11.94
CA PHE A 85 6.08 1.79 -12.57
C PHE A 85 4.57 2.03 -12.68
N ILE A 86 3.97 2.59 -11.63
CA ILE A 86 2.53 2.85 -11.57
C ILE A 86 2.11 3.95 -12.53
N THR A 87 2.87 5.03 -12.60
CA THR A 87 2.48 6.25 -13.33
C THR A 87 3.11 6.37 -14.71
N GLY A 88 4.24 5.69 -14.94
CA GLY A 88 5.07 5.90 -16.11
C GLY A 88 5.86 7.22 -16.07
N GLU A 89 5.88 7.92 -14.92
CA GLU A 89 6.45 9.25 -14.74
C GLU A 89 7.67 9.21 -13.81
N GLY A 90 8.46 10.29 -13.85
CA GLY A 90 9.59 10.46 -12.94
C GLY A 90 9.21 11.02 -11.57
N PRO A 91 10.19 11.05 -10.63
CA PRO A 91 9.99 11.57 -9.28
C PRO A 91 9.52 13.03 -9.23
N ASP A 92 9.92 13.82 -10.19
CA ASP A 92 9.53 15.22 -10.40
C ASP A 92 8.02 15.39 -10.63
N VAL A 93 7.37 14.38 -11.22
CA VAL A 93 5.94 14.37 -11.50
C VAL A 93 5.16 13.66 -10.41
N HIS A 94 5.54 12.42 -10.06
CA HIS A 94 4.80 11.67 -9.04
C HIS A 94 5.11 12.10 -7.59
N GLY A 95 6.15 12.90 -7.36
CA GLY A 95 6.44 13.55 -6.09
C GLY A 95 7.01 12.64 -5.01
N ILE A 96 7.41 11.40 -5.32
CA ILE A 96 8.01 10.45 -4.37
C ILE A 96 9.50 10.36 -4.67
N PHE A 97 10.35 10.71 -3.67
CA PHE A 97 11.81 10.71 -3.81
C PHE A 97 12.50 9.71 -2.86
N ASP A 98 11.80 9.28 -1.81
CA ASP A 98 12.31 8.32 -0.81
C ASP A 98 11.15 7.76 0.01
N PHE A 99 11.42 6.88 0.97
CA PHE A 99 10.47 6.42 1.99
C PHE A 99 10.01 7.53 2.91
N VAL A 100 10.92 8.44 3.24
CA VAL A 100 10.70 9.54 4.17
C VAL A 100 11.04 10.86 3.49
N HIS A 101 10.12 11.80 3.55
CA HIS A 101 10.36 13.17 3.14
C HIS A 101 10.48 14.09 4.35
N ARG A 102 11.02 15.26 4.12
CA ARG A 102 11.08 16.34 5.10
C ARG A 102 10.10 17.43 4.70
N ASN A 103 9.26 17.83 5.63
CA ASN A 103 8.40 18.99 5.43
C ASN A 103 9.27 20.27 5.38
N PRO A 104 9.20 21.07 4.30
CA PRO A 104 10.02 22.28 4.18
C PRO A 104 9.71 23.36 5.23
N ASP A 105 8.47 23.41 5.74
CA ASP A 105 8.03 24.47 6.65
C ASP A 105 8.52 24.26 8.09
N ASN A 106 8.52 23.02 8.56
CA ASN A 106 8.85 22.69 9.94
C ASN A 106 10.00 21.69 10.09
N LEU A 107 10.58 21.24 8.96
CA LEU A 107 11.68 20.29 8.86
C LEU A 107 11.40 18.89 9.45
N GLN A 108 10.15 18.60 9.82
CA GLN A 108 9.78 17.30 10.37
C GLN A 108 9.75 16.22 9.29
N PRO A 109 10.22 15.01 9.58
CA PRO A 109 10.10 13.89 8.66
C PRO A 109 8.66 13.39 8.61
N TYR A 110 8.25 12.92 7.41
CA TYR A 110 6.98 12.25 7.21
C TYR A 110 7.11 11.15 6.16
N LEU A 111 6.22 10.16 6.20
CA LEU A 111 6.18 9.10 5.20
C LEU A 111 5.73 9.65 3.85
N SER A 112 6.50 9.35 2.81
CA SER A 112 6.29 9.91 1.48
C SER A 112 5.07 9.35 0.75
N THR A 113 4.65 8.13 1.09
CA THR A 113 3.67 7.37 0.30
C THR A 113 2.23 7.65 0.69
N SER A 114 1.98 7.78 1.99
CA SER A 114 0.64 8.04 2.51
C SER A 114 0.69 8.85 3.80
N ARG A 115 -0.38 9.59 4.07
CA ARG A 115 -0.57 10.36 5.28
C ARG A 115 -1.84 9.91 5.97
N VAL A 116 -1.75 9.59 7.25
CA VAL A 116 -2.91 9.34 8.11
C VAL A 116 -3.36 10.66 8.70
N ASN A 117 -4.59 11.05 8.42
CA ASN A 117 -5.21 12.23 9.00
C ASN A 117 -6.07 11.79 10.19
N PRO A 118 -5.84 12.33 11.39
CA PRO A 118 -6.66 11.97 12.56
C PRO A 118 -8.10 12.43 12.39
N PRO A 119 -9.07 11.79 13.08
CA PRO A 119 -10.44 12.22 13.06
C PRO A 119 -10.59 13.61 13.71
N GLU A 120 -11.40 14.47 13.10
CA GLU A 120 -11.70 15.81 13.61
C GLU A 120 -12.62 15.78 14.84
N LYS A 121 -13.50 14.78 14.88
CA LYS A 121 -14.44 14.58 15.99
C LYS A 121 -14.43 13.13 16.44
N THR A 122 -14.28 12.95 17.73
CA THR A 122 -14.30 11.62 18.37
C THR A 122 -15.30 11.59 19.51
N LEU A 123 -15.88 10.43 19.77
CA LEU A 123 -16.65 10.13 20.96
C LEU A 123 -15.84 9.17 21.82
N ASP A 124 -15.52 9.60 23.02
CA ASP A 124 -14.77 8.79 23.98
C ASP A 124 -15.77 7.99 24.84
N LEU A 125 -15.66 6.68 24.78
CA LEU A 125 -16.45 5.70 25.54
C LEU A 125 -15.51 4.90 26.43
N GLY A 126 -15.05 5.49 27.52
CA GLY A 126 -14.07 4.87 28.43
C GLY A 126 -12.75 4.63 27.69
N ASN A 127 -12.38 3.36 27.49
CA ASN A 127 -11.15 2.99 26.79
C ASN A 127 -11.27 2.96 25.24
N LEU A 128 -12.46 3.25 24.72
CA LEU A 128 -12.72 3.25 23.27
C LEU A 128 -12.91 4.68 22.78
N ARG A 129 -12.26 5.02 21.66
CA ARG A 129 -12.44 6.27 20.95
C ARG A 129 -13.05 6.00 19.58
N LEU A 130 -14.28 6.45 19.40
CA LEU A 130 -15.04 6.30 18.16
C LEU A 130 -14.89 7.55 17.29
N PRO A 131 -14.37 7.45 16.06
CA PRO A 131 -14.35 8.57 15.13
C PRO A 131 -15.79 8.87 14.67
N LEU A 132 -16.23 10.13 14.82
CA LEU A 132 -17.55 10.59 14.39
C LEU A 132 -17.49 11.38 13.07
N ALA A 133 -16.39 12.11 12.83
CA ALA A 133 -16.22 12.89 11.62
C ALA A 133 -14.74 13.14 11.35
N GLY A 134 -14.40 13.34 10.08
CA GLY A 134 -13.02 13.51 9.63
C GLY A 134 -12.23 12.20 9.71
N GLY A 135 -10.94 12.32 9.56
CA GLY A 135 -10.02 11.18 9.52
C GLY A 135 -9.97 10.51 8.15
N GLY A 136 -8.92 9.78 7.93
CA GLY A 136 -8.72 9.07 6.68
C GLY A 136 -7.25 8.89 6.35
N VAL A 137 -7.00 8.25 5.22
CA VAL A 137 -5.65 8.11 4.69
C VAL A 137 -5.61 8.70 3.30
N GLU A 138 -4.61 9.55 3.08
CA GLU A 138 -4.35 10.21 1.81
C GLU A 138 -3.16 9.56 1.12
N LEU A 139 -3.31 9.21 -0.16
CA LEU A 139 -2.20 8.81 -1.01
C LEU A 139 -1.44 10.06 -1.46
N LEU A 140 -0.14 10.14 -1.15
CA LEU A 140 0.67 11.31 -1.49
C LEU A 140 1.30 11.23 -2.89
N ARG A 141 1.38 10.03 -3.47
CA ARG A 141 1.84 9.85 -4.85
C ARG A 141 0.90 10.57 -5.81
N LYS A 142 1.44 11.41 -6.64
CA LYS A 142 0.75 12.11 -7.73
C LYS A 142 0.81 11.28 -9.02
N GLY A 143 0.17 11.77 -10.06
CA GLY A 143 0.13 11.14 -11.39
C GLY A 143 -0.96 10.09 -11.53
N GLU A 144 -1.34 9.84 -12.78
CA GLU A 144 -2.40 8.88 -13.11
C GLU A 144 -1.83 7.46 -13.20
N PRO A 145 -2.39 6.49 -12.50
CA PRO A 145 -1.94 5.12 -12.59
C PRO A 145 -2.37 4.49 -13.94
N PHE A 146 -1.49 3.69 -14.55
CA PHE A 146 -1.72 3.11 -15.88
C PHE A 146 -2.99 2.28 -16.00
N TRP A 147 -3.44 1.64 -14.93
CA TRP A 147 -4.66 0.83 -14.94
C TRP A 147 -5.94 1.64 -15.08
N ARG A 148 -5.91 2.94 -14.78
CA ARG A 148 -7.07 3.80 -14.98
C ARG A 148 -7.48 3.86 -16.44
N ASN A 149 -6.51 3.93 -17.34
CA ASN A 149 -6.77 3.86 -18.79
C ASN A 149 -7.36 2.51 -19.21
N LEU A 150 -6.96 1.42 -18.55
CA LEU A 150 -7.52 0.09 -18.82
C LEU A 150 -8.98 0.00 -18.35
N LEU A 151 -9.25 0.47 -17.12
CA LEU A 151 -10.60 0.47 -16.55
C LEU A 151 -11.56 1.35 -17.35
N GLN A 152 -11.12 2.52 -17.81
CA GLN A 152 -11.92 3.40 -18.66
C GLN A 152 -12.31 2.72 -19.99
N LYS A 153 -11.45 1.85 -20.50
CA LYS A 153 -11.73 1.04 -21.70
C LYS A 153 -12.49 -0.25 -21.40
N GLY A 154 -12.98 -0.43 -20.17
CA GLY A 154 -13.70 -1.62 -19.75
C GLY A 154 -12.84 -2.88 -19.59
N ILE A 155 -11.52 -2.75 -19.58
CA ILE A 155 -10.59 -3.85 -19.35
C ILE A 155 -10.49 -4.12 -17.85
N PRO A 156 -10.89 -5.33 -17.38
CA PRO A 156 -10.81 -5.64 -15.96
C PRO A 156 -9.36 -5.73 -15.47
N VAL A 157 -9.11 -5.15 -14.31
CA VAL A 157 -7.79 -5.15 -13.68
C VAL A 157 -7.86 -5.80 -12.31
N THR A 158 -6.88 -6.64 -11.99
CA THR A 158 -6.70 -7.19 -10.65
C THR A 158 -5.26 -6.91 -10.22
N MET A 159 -5.09 -6.26 -9.09
CA MET A 159 -3.81 -5.96 -8.48
C MET A 159 -3.75 -6.50 -7.07
N VAL A 160 -2.67 -7.19 -6.76
CA VAL A 160 -2.48 -7.83 -5.45
C VAL A 160 -1.14 -7.40 -4.88
N LYS A 161 -1.18 -6.78 -3.71
CA LYS A 161 -0.01 -6.33 -2.94
C LYS A 161 0.89 -5.35 -3.70
N LEU A 162 0.29 -4.49 -4.54
CA LEU A 162 1.06 -3.45 -5.20
C LEU A 162 1.57 -2.45 -4.14
N PRO A 163 2.88 -2.18 -4.12
CA PRO A 163 3.44 -1.18 -3.21
C PRO A 163 2.99 0.24 -3.54
N VAL A 164 3.00 1.13 -2.57
CA VAL A 164 2.78 2.59 -2.74
C VAL A 164 1.41 2.93 -3.37
N ASP A 165 0.40 2.12 -3.08
CA ASP A 165 -0.96 2.29 -3.62
C ASP A 165 -2.02 2.17 -2.52
N PHE A 166 -1.79 2.80 -1.37
CA PHE A 166 -2.78 2.88 -0.30
C PHE A 166 -3.23 4.33 -0.08
N PRO A 167 -4.54 4.60 0.03
CA PRO A 167 -5.65 3.64 0.01
C PRO A 167 -5.90 3.04 -1.39
N ALA A 168 -6.32 1.77 -1.39
CA ALA A 168 -6.59 1.05 -2.63
C ALA A 168 -7.69 1.76 -3.45
N PRO A 169 -7.53 1.87 -4.77
CA PRO A 169 -8.55 2.46 -5.62
C PRO A 169 -9.89 1.72 -5.53
N GLN A 170 -10.98 2.47 -5.55
CA GLN A 170 -12.32 1.90 -5.60
C GLN A 170 -12.87 2.02 -7.03
N ASP A 171 -12.93 0.90 -7.73
CA ASP A 171 -13.51 0.82 -9.07
C ASP A 171 -14.33 -0.46 -9.22
N ARG A 172 -15.46 -0.36 -9.94
CA ARG A 172 -16.38 -1.49 -10.13
C ARG A 172 -15.79 -2.59 -11.02
N ASN A 173 -14.89 -2.26 -11.91
CA ASN A 173 -14.22 -3.17 -12.84
C ASN A 173 -12.83 -3.57 -12.39
N GLY A 174 -12.35 -3.00 -11.26
CA GLY A 174 -11.05 -3.26 -10.66
C GLY A 174 -11.17 -4.06 -9.36
N ARG A 175 -10.13 -4.86 -9.08
CA ARG A 175 -9.93 -5.53 -7.79
C ARG A 175 -8.55 -5.16 -7.30
N PHE A 176 -8.48 -4.48 -6.16
CA PHE A 176 -7.24 -3.91 -5.66
C PHE A 176 -7.01 -4.34 -4.22
N LEU A 177 -5.80 -4.82 -3.96
CA LEU A 177 -5.26 -5.05 -2.63
C LEU A 177 -3.92 -4.35 -2.54
N SER A 178 -3.85 -3.28 -1.75
CA SER A 178 -2.62 -2.55 -1.52
C SER A 178 -1.57 -3.41 -0.80
N GLY A 179 -0.32 -3.09 -1.03
CA GLY A 179 0.83 -3.75 -0.43
C GLY A 179 1.58 -2.85 0.55
N MET A 180 2.89 -2.76 0.36
CA MET A 180 3.78 -1.92 1.17
C MET A 180 3.30 -0.47 1.19
N GLY A 181 3.29 0.14 2.37
CA GLY A 181 2.76 1.48 2.63
C GLY A 181 1.31 1.47 3.12
N THR A 182 0.69 0.29 3.28
CA THR A 182 -0.60 0.15 3.95
C THR A 182 -0.38 0.26 5.46
N PRO A 183 -1.02 1.23 6.14
CA PRO A 183 -0.95 1.33 7.59
C PRO A 183 -1.60 0.11 8.26
N ASP A 184 -1.20 -0.16 9.48
CA ASP A 184 -1.88 -1.15 10.32
C ASP A 184 -3.25 -0.62 10.80
N ILE A 185 -4.00 -1.44 11.56
CA ILE A 185 -5.32 -1.09 12.07
C ILE A 185 -5.30 0.12 13.04
N ARG A 186 -4.14 0.46 13.57
CA ARG A 186 -3.94 1.65 14.42
C ARG A 186 -3.57 2.90 13.62
N GLY A 187 -3.41 2.78 12.30
CA GLY A 187 -2.96 3.85 11.43
C GLY A 187 -1.44 4.06 11.47
N SER A 188 -0.69 3.14 12.08
CA SER A 188 0.77 3.17 12.09
C SER A 188 1.35 2.33 10.95
N GLN A 189 2.66 2.49 10.70
CA GLN A 189 3.39 1.72 9.69
C GLN A 189 4.08 0.48 10.29
N GLY A 190 3.53 -0.04 11.35
CA GLY A 190 4.08 -1.11 12.18
C GLY A 190 4.46 -0.60 13.57
N SER A 191 4.74 -1.52 14.49
CA SER A 191 5.24 -1.16 15.82
C SER A 191 6.78 -1.08 15.78
N PHE A 192 7.32 -0.07 16.42
CA PHE A 192 8.76 0.08 16.62
C PHE A 192 9.10 -0.02 18.11
N THR A 193 10.37 -0.32 18.42
CA THR A 193 10.90 -0.21 19.77
C THR A 193 11.97 0.86 19.79
N PHE A 194 11.76 1.88 20.61
CA PHE A 194 12.69 2.98 20.77
C PHE A 194 13.39 2.88 22.13
N TYR A 195 14.70 2.75 22.07
CA TYR A 195 15.55 2.68 23.25
C TYR A 195 16.14 4.05 23.52
N THR A 196 15.90 4.62 24.69
CA THR A 196 16.38 5.97 25.04
C THR A 196 16.75 6.08 26.51
N ASP A 197 17.73 6.87 26.80
CA ASP A 197 18.13 7.29 28.15
C ASP A 197 17.33 8.53 28.61
N ASP A 198 16.71 9.25 27.69
CA ASP A 198 15.78 10.32 28.01
C ASP A 198 14.37 10.06 27.41
N PRO A 199 13.51 9.32 28.13
CA PRO A 199 12.14 9.06 27.71
C PRO A 199 11.27 10.32 27.54
N ARG A 200 11.68 11.45 28.13
CA ARG A 200 10.95 12.72 28.05
C ARG A 200 11.23 13.51 26.77
N SER A 201 12.26 13.12 26.03
CA SER A 201 12.58 13.72 24.73
C SER A 201 11.60 13.35 23.61
N LEU A 202 10.71 12.39 23.89
CA LEU A 202 9.71 11.94 22.91
C LEU A 202 8.48 12.83 22.95
N SER A 203 8.02 13.25 21.80
CA SER A 203 6.74 13.96 21.69
C SER A 203 5.57 13.01 21.97
N ASP A 204 4.47 13.54 22.49
CA ASP A 204 3.22 12.83 22.73
C ASP A 204 2.62 12.22 21.44
N ASP A 205 3.08 12.67 20.28
CA ASP A 205 2.70 12.17 18.97
C ASP A 205 3.41 10.86 18.53
N THR A 206 4.29 10.31 19.37
CA THR A 206 4.98 9.06 19.06
C THR A 206 4.04 7.87 19.27
N SER A 207 3.15 7.66 18.32
CA SER A 207 2.20 6.55 18.35
C SER A 207 2.71 5.33 17.59
N GLY A 208 2.31 4.12 18.03
CA GLY A 208 2.59 2.86 17.34
C GLY A 208 3.89 2.17 17.72
N GLY A 209 4.59 2.62 18.76
CA GLY A 209 5.81 2.01 19.26
C GLY A 209 5.83 1.77 20.77
N VAL A 210 6.88 1.10 21.22
CA VAL A 210 7.18 0.88 22.64
C VAL A 210 8.48 1.61 22.97
N VAL A 211 8.46 2.42 24.02
CA VAL A 211 9.65 3.11 24.53
C VAL A 211 10.24 2.30 25.66
N ILE A 212 11.50 1.96 25.53
CA ILE A 212 12.24 1.23 26.56
C ILE A 212 13.37 2.14 27.09
N PRO A 213 13.29 2.52 28.37
CA PRO A 213 14.37 3.30 28.98
C PRO A 213 15.62 2.44 29.08
N VAL A 214 16.74 3.00 28.64
CA VAL A 214 18.07 2.39 28.81
C VAL A 214 18.80 3.10 29.93
N ARG A 215 19.79 2.41 30.52
CA ARG A 215 20.63 3.00 31.55
C ARG A 215 22.06 3.09 31.03
N ASP A 216 22.64 4.28 31.18
CA ASP A 216 24.07 4.46 30.98
C ASP A 216 24.82 3.81 32.16
N ASN A 217 25.75 2.94 31.86
CA ASN A 217 26.60 2.29 32.86
C ASN A 217 27.94 3.02 33.09
N GLY A 218 28.14 4.20 32.51
CA GLY A 218 29.34 5.01 32.68
C GLY A 218 30.50 4.66 31.76
N ASP A 219 30.43 3.59 30.95
CA ASP A 219 31.47 3.14 30.04
C ASP A 219 31.13 3.38 28.56
N SER A 220 30.32 4.38 28.26
CA SER A 220 29.70 4.60 26.92
C SER A 220 28.88 3.38 26.42
N CYS A 221 28.47 2.54 27.35
CA CYS A 221 27.65 1.35 27.09
C CYS A 221 26.27 1.50 27.75
N TYR A 222 25.23 1.30 26.93
CA TYR A 222 23.86 1.26 27.42
C TYR A 222 23.41 -0.18 27.65
N ARG A 223 22.67 -0.41 28.72
CA ARG A 223 22.10 -1.72 29.03
C ARG A 223 20.58 -1.66 28.99
N CYS A 224 19.99 -2.53 28.20
CA CYS A 224 18.54 -2.70 28.11
C CYS A 224 18.16 -4.18 28.08
N ARG A 225 16.89 -4.45 28.34
CA ARG A 225 16.31 -5.78 28.17
C ARG A 225 15.54 -5.80 26.85
N ILE A 226 15.97 -6.63 25.92
CA ILE A 226 15.26 -6.88 24.67
C ILE A 226 14.27 -8.01 24.95
N ALA A 227 12.96 -7.73 24.76
CA ALA A 227 11.95 -8.78 24.77
C ALA A 227 11.97 -9.48 23.40
N GLY A 228 12.21 -10.78 23.39
CA GLY A 228 12.11 -11.65 22.23
C GLY A 228 10.71 -12.22 22.09
#